data_f23c0687c56f7a392daccf8c0b407dcd
#
_entry.id   f23c0687c56f7a392daccf8c0b407dcd
#
_cell.length_a   1.000
_cell.length_b   1.000
_cell.length_c   1.000
_cell.angle_alpha   90.00
_cell.angle_beta   90.00
_cell.angle_gamma   90.00
#
_symmetry.space_group_name_H-M   'P 1'
#
loop_
_entity.id
_entity.type
_entity.pdbx_description
1 polymer ?
#
loop_
_entity_poly.entity_id
_entity_poly.type
_entity_poly.pdbx_seq_one_letter_code
_entity_poly.pdbx_strand_id
1 'polypeptide(L)'
;MRWVHDAERVSVGMAPRVDLLGTGNAFLPRGRFHSMALVDGIHLIDASPTALASLRRAGRSPAHLRTVLVTHTHGDHVFGFPFLLLERRYISDREGLHPLTVVGAPGVEERLRSLCALAYPGSLDALLDQVTFLTSQTGMLEGGWTYEMFEVHHDAATVPHGYTLRHVDGASVVHGGDTGPCASFEGAVAGAALTVVEMGVPEWVPTEHHHRPSDVVALAERHPDVRFAVTHTFVDDDGPGPVTVTADEPPMPANVHLSSDGDAWEWDGTEWTLLQ
;
A
#
# COMPACT_ATOMS: atom_id res chain seq x y z
N MET A 1 18.10 11.15 -24.47
CA MET A 1 18.44 10.72 -23.12
C MET A 1 18.42 9.21 -23.09
N ARG A 2 19.55 8.59 -22.85
CA ARG A 2 19.67 7.13 -22.77
C ARG A 2 19.23 6.71 -21.38
N TRP A 3 18.12 5.99 -21.27
CA TRP A 3 17.83 5.16 -20.13
C TRP A 3 18.71 3.92 -20.28
N VAL A 4 19.81 3.89 -19.54
CA VAL A 4 20.72 2.77 -19.52
C VAL A 4 20.05 1.65 -18.75
N HIS A 5 20.10 0.46 -19.34
CA HIS A 5 19.75 -0.81 -18.71
C HIS A 5 20.52 -0.97 -17.40
N ASP A 6 19.86 -0.79 -16.26
CA ASP A 6 20.24 -1.37 -14.99
C ASP A 6 19.18 -2.43 -14.60
N ALA A 7 19.08 -3.42 -15.44
CA ALA A 7 18.41 -4.66 -15.11
C ALA A 7 19.49 -5.62 -14.63
N GLU A 8 19.80 -5.59 -13.34
CA GLU A 8 20.39 -6.68 -12.58
C GLU A 8 20.93 -6.16 -11.25
N ARG A 9 20.05 -6.10 -10.26
CA ARG A 9 20.36 -6.33 -8.85
C ARG A 9 19.04 -6.42 -8.10
N VAL A 10 18.39 -7.58 -8.17
CA VAL A 10 17.54 -8.01 -7.06
C VAL A 10 18.50 -8.15 -5.89
N SER A 11 18.43 -7.23 -4.95
CA SER A 11 19.40 -7.03 -3.91
C SER A 11 19.31 -8.12 -2.86
N VAL A 12 20.12 -9.16 -3.01
CA VAL A 12 20.55 -9.92 -1.84
C VAL A 12 21.49 -8.97 -1.06
N GLY A 13 20.99 -8.40 0.05
CA GLY A 13 21.79 -7.59 0.98
C GLY A 13 21.42 -6.10 1.11
N MET A 14 20.27 -5.63 0.61
CA MET A 14 19.73 -4.32 1.03
C MET A 14 18.80 -4.52 2.24
N ALA A 15 18.85 -3.54 3.15
CA ALA A 15 17.95 -3.53 4.31
C ALA A 15 16.48 -3.49 3.84
N PRO A 16 15.56 -4.24 4.51
CA PRO A 16 14.13 -4.15 4.25
C PRO A 16 13.63 -2.71 4.30
N ARG A 17 12.81 -2.34 3.32
CA ARG A 17 12.35 -0.96 3.15
C ARG A 17 10.87 -0.88 2.77
N VAL A 18 10.18 0.12 3.31
CA VAL A 18 8.80 0.47 2.96
C VAL A 18 8.75 1.93 2.57
N ASP A 19 8.37 2.21 1.31
CA ASP A 19 8.13 3.56 0.80
C ASP A 19 6.61 3.81 0.76
N LEU A 20 6.13 4.89 1.37
CA LEU A 20 4.75 5.34 1.28
C LEU A 20 4.61 6.26 0.06
N LEU A 21 4.19 5.70 -1.07
CA LEU A 21 4.16 6.40 -2.36
C LEU A 21 2.99 7.37 -2.51
N GLY A 22 1.97 7.19 -1.71
CA GLY A 22 0.80 8.04 -1.57
C GLY A 22 0.15 7.80 -0.22
N THR A 23 -0.41 8.82 0.39
CA THR A 23 -0.92 8.78 1.76
C THR A 23 -2.32 9.34 1.92
N GLY A 24 -2.93 9.87 0.84
CA GLY A 24 -4.29 10.40 0.85
C GLY A 24 -5.35 9.31 0.70
N ASN A 25 -6.53 9.56 1.23
CA ASN A 25 -7.72 8.73 1.08
C ASN A 25 -8.42 8.95 -0.29
N ALA A 26 -9.61 8.38 -0.48
CA ALA A 26 -10.39 8.50 -1.71
C ALA A 26 -10.72 9.96 -2.12
N PHE A 27 -10.77 10.90 -1.16
CA PHE A 27 -11.06 12.31 -1.43
C PHE A 27 -9.85 13.08 -1.98
N LEU A 28 -8.67 12.47 -1.97
CA LEU A 28 -7.41 13.03 -2.46
C LEU A 28 -7.10 14.40 -1.85
N PRO A 29 -6.80 14.48 -0.55
CA PRO A 29 -6.44 15.73 0.11
C PRO A 29 -5.29 16.44 -0.61
N ARG A 30 -5.21 17.77 -0.45
CA ARG A 30 -4.20 18.57 -1.12
C ARG A 30 -2.79 18.12 -0.74
N GLY A 31 -1.91 18.08 -1.75
CA GLY A 31 -0.52 17.69 -1.61
C GLY A 31 -0.30 16.18 -1.58
N ARG A 32 -1.36 15.35 -1.61
CA ARG A 32 -1.28 13.90 -1.48
C ARG A 32 -1.68 13.17 -2.75
N PHE A 33 -1.05 12.03 -2.99
CA PHE A 33 -1.55 10.97 -3.87
C PHE A 33 -2.38 9.96 -3.06
N HIS A 34 -3.23 9.17 -3.73
CA HIS A 34 -3.98 8.10 -3.08
C HIS A 34 -3.04 7.09 -2.41
N SER A 35 -3.49 6.56 -1.28
CA SER A 35 -2.73 5.60 -0.47
C SER A 35 -2.17 4.45 -1.30
N MET A 36 -0.88 4.21 -1.14
CA MET A 36 -0.14 3.15 -1.82
C MET A 36 1.23 3.00 -1.18
N ALA A 37 1.66 1.77 -0.91
CA ALA A 37 2.97 1.49 -0.36
C ALA A 37 3.81 0.58 -1.27
N LEU A 38 5.13 0.67 -1.17
CA LEU A 38 6.06 -0.13 -1.96
C LEU A 38 7.11 -0.74 -1.04
N VAL A 39 7.17 -2.07 -0.99
CA VAL A 39 8.14 -2.81 -0.19
C VAL A 39 9.31 -3.24 -1.08
N ASP A 40 10.52 -2.94 -0.66
CA ASP A 40 11.80 -3.21 -1.35
C ASP A 40 11.85 -2.75 -2.82
N GLY A 41 10.98 -1.83 -3.21
CA GLY A 41 10.90 -1.34 -4.57
C GLY A 41 10.27 -2.29 -5.59
N ILE A 42 9.77 -3.46 -5.16
CA ILE A 42 9.25 -4.52 -6.03
C ILE A 42 7.87 -5.06 -5.65
N HIS A 43 7.42 -4.89 -4.41
CA HIS A 43 6.10 -5.35 -3.95
C HIS A 43 5.22 -4.14 -3.69
N LEU A 44 4.25 -3.91 -4.56
CA LEU A 44 3.32 -2.81 -4.44
C LEU A 44 2.11 -3.24 -3.62
N ILE A 45 1.72 -2.47 -2.61
CA ILE A 45 0.46 -2.63 -1.90
C ILE A 45 -0.51 -1.63 -2.48
N ASP A 46 -1.55 -2.15 -3.10
CA ASP A 46 -2.56 -1.50 -3.92
C ASP A 46 -2.02 -0.84 -5.22
N ALA A 47 -2.93 -0.56 -6.14
CA ALA A 47 -2.66 0.06 -7.42
C ALA A 47 -3.63 1.23 -7.63
N SER A 48 -3.43 2.29 -6.84
CA SER A 48 -4.30 3.46 -6.78
C SER A 48 -4.39 4.22 -8.12
N PRO A 49 -5.41 5.06 -8.34
CA PRO A 49 -5.53 5.87 -9.56
C PRO A 49 -4.28 6.73 -9.84
N THR A 50 -3.55 7.12 -8.82
CA THR A 50 -2.32 7.92 -8.93
C THR A 50 -1.04 7.07 -9.06
N ALA A 51 -1.13 5.75 -9.17
CA ALA A 51 0.01 4.82 -9.10
C ALA A 51 1.18 5.17 -10.03
N LEU A 52 0.92 5.49 -11.30
CA LEU A 52 2.00 5.88 -12.23
C LEU A 52 2.68 7.18 -11.84
N ALA A 53 1.92 8.16 -11.35
CA ALA A 53 2.48 9.45 -10.91
C ALA A 53 3.35 9.24 -9.65
N SER A 54 2.86 8.48 -8.70
CA SER A 54 3.54 8.13 -7.45
C SER A 54 4.84 7.36 -7.70
N LEU A 55 4.82 6.31 -8.53
CA LEU A 55 6.01 5.55 -8.92
C LEU A 55 7.06 6.43 -9.61
N ARG A 56 6.63 7.28 -10.55
CA ARG A 56 7.54 8.20 -11.26
C ARG A 56 8.15 9.24 -10.33
N ARG A 57 7.38 9.79 -9.40
CA ARG A 57 7.87 10.71 -8.37
C ARG A 57 8.95 10.05 -7.52
N ALA A 58 8.76 8.76 -7.16
CA ALA A 58 9.73 7.96 -6.42
C ALA A 58 10.91 7.44 -7.26
N GLY A 59 10.99 7.80 -8.56
CA GLY A 59 12.03 7.30 -9.47
C GLY A 59 11.92 5.79 -9.76
N ARG A 60 10.75 5.20 -9.58
CA ARG A 60 10.51 3.77 -9.76
C ARG A 60 9.85 3.47 -11.10
N SER A 61 10.24 2.34 -11.70
CA SER A 61 9.64 1.85 -12.94
C SER A 61 8.61 0.76 -12.66
N PRO A 62 7.42 0.79 -13.31
CA PRO A 62 6.46 -0.31 -13.22
C PRO A 62 7.03 -1.67 -13.64
N ALA A 63 8.06 -1.72 -14.51
CA ALA A 63 8.72 -2.97 -14.90
C ALA A 63 9.37 -3.70 -13.73
N HIS A 64 9.79 -2.99 -12.69
CA HIS A 64 10.44 -3.60 -11.53
C HIS A 64 9.45 -4.29 -10.57
N LEU A 65 8.16 -4.02 -10.69
CA LEU A 65 7.16 -4.66 -9.84
C LEU A 65 7.11 -6.16 -10.09
N ARG A 66 7.19 -6.92 -9.03
CA ARG A 66 7.04 -8.38 -8.99
C ARG A 66 5.69 -8.81 -8.45
N THR A 67 5.18 -8.06 -7.49
CA THR A 67 3.89 -8.35 -6.87
C THR A 67 3.07 -7.09 -6.70
N VAL A 68 1.76 -7.21 -6.89
CA VAL A 68 0.74 -6.27 -6.40
C VAL A 68 -0.09 -7.01 -5.37
N LEU A 69 -0.04 -6.56 -4.12
CA LEU A 69 -0.89 -7.04 -3.03
C LEU A 69 -2.11 -6.11 -2.96
N VAL A 70 -3.29 -6.65 -3.24
CA VAL A 70 -4.54 -5.89 -3.25
C VAL A 70 -5.23 -6.06 -1.90
N THR A 71 -5.42 -4.96 -1.16
CA THR A 71 -6.10 -4.98 0.13
C THR A 71 -7.59 -5.18 -0.03
N HIS A 72 -8.20 -4.46 -0.96
CA HIS A 72 -9.61 -4.56 -1.33
C HIS A 72 -9.86 -3.90 -2.70
N THR A 73 -11.09 -3.95 -3.20
CA THR A 73 -11.36 -3.59 -4.60
C THR A 73 -12.11 -2.26 -4.77
N HIS A 74 -12.02 -1.31 -3.83
CA HIS A 74 -12.47 0.07 -4.07
C HIS A 74 -11.61 0.77 -5.13
N GLY A 75 -12.18 1.78 -5.78
CA GLY A 75 -11.56 2.44 -6.93
C GLY A 75 -10.23 3.12 -6.62
N ASP A 76 -10.12 3.74 -5.46
CA ASP A 76 -8.91 4.42 -4.99
C ASP A 76 -7.76 3.46 -4.67
N HIS A 77 -8.03 2.14 -4.59
CA HIS A 77 -7.03 1.09 -4.40
C HIS A 77 -6.68 0.32 -5.68
N VAL A 78 -7.57 0.25 -6.68
CA VAL A 78 -7.33 -0.63 -7.85
C VAL A 78 -7.41 0.06 -9.22
N PHE A 79 -7.95 1.27 -9.33
CA PHE A 79 -8.16 1.89 -10.65
C PHE A 79 -6.88 2.27 -11.39
N GLY A 80 -5.72 2.26 -10.74
CA GLY A 80 -4.43 2.42 -11.39
C GLY A 80 -3.92 1.16 -12.09
N PHE A 81 -4.45 -0.03 -11.76
CA PHE A 81 -3.96 -1.30 -12.29
C PHE A 81 -3.96 -1.40 -13.83
N PRO A 82 -5.02 -1.01 -14.57
CA PRO A 82 -4.99 -1.00 -16.02
C PRO A 82 -3.89 -0.11 -16.60
N PHE A 83 -3.62 1.03 -15.98
CA PHE A 83 -2.56 1.95 -16.41
C PHE A 83 -1.17 1.39 -16.16
N LEU A 84 -0.95 0.68 -15.04
CA LEU A 84 0.29 -0.04 -14.77
C LEU A 84 0.57 -1.10 -15.83
N LEU A 85 -0.42 -1.92 -16.19
CA LEU A 85 -0.27 -2.94 -17.23
C LEU A 85 -0.02 -2.32 -18.60
N LEU A 86 -0.75 -1.25 -18.95
CA LEU A 86 -0.59 -0.54 -20.22
C LEU A 86 0.82 0.05 -20.34
N GLU A 87 1.31 0.70 -19.28
CA GLU A 87 2.66 1.28 -19.23
C GLU A 87 3.73 0.20 -19.38
N ARG A 88 3.63 -0.90 -18.65
CA ARG A 88 4.54 -2.05 -18.78
C ARG A 88 4.57 -2.54 -20.22
N ARG A 89 3.41 -2.77 -20.82
CA ARG A 89 3.28 -3.32 -22.18
C ARG A 89 3.96 -2.46 -23.24
N TYR A 90 3.84 -1.15 -23.16
CA TYR A 90 4.25 -0.26 -24.26
C TYR A 90 5.52 0.51 -23.96
N ILE A 91 5.94 0.65 -22.70
CA ILE A 91 7.05 1.51 -22.30
C ILE A 91 8.14 0.76 -21.56
N SER A 92 7.86 0.25 -20.35
CA SER A 92 8.91 -0.18 -19.43
C SER A 92 9.26 -1.66 -19.51
N ASP A 93 8.35 -2.54 -19.96
CA ASP A 93 8.54 -3.99 -20.07
C ASP A 93 7.96 -4.56 -21.38
N ARG A 94 8.30 -3.93 -22.50
CA ARG A 94 7.75 -4.27 -23.83
C ARG A 94 8.01 -5.71 -24.27
N GLU A 95 9.09 -6.31 -23.79
CA GLU A 95 9.48 -7.69 -24.10
C GLU A 95 8.85 -8.70 -23.14
N GLY A 96 8.16 -8.25 -22.09
CA GLY A 96 7.49 -9.11 -21.12
C GLY A 96 8.47 -9.95 -20.30
N LEU A 97 9.63 -9.40 -19.96
CA LEU A 97 10.71 -10.11 -19.25
C LEU A 97 10.46 -10.22 -17.74
N HIS A 98 9.54 -9.41 -17.22
CA HIS A 98 9.30 -9.33 -15.78
C HIS A 98 7.91 -9.86 -15.44
N PRO A 99 7.80 -11.09 -14.89
CA PRO A 99 6.51 -11.63 -14.46
C PRO A 99 5.89 -10.77 -13.37
N LEU A 100 4.57 -10.70 -13.35
CA LEU A 100 3.80 -10.01 -12.33
C LEU A 100 2.86 -10.99 -11.63
N THR A 101 2.88 -10.96 -10.31
CA THR A 101 1.93 -11.68 -9.48
C THR A 101 0.98 -10.69 -8.82
N VAL A 102 -0.30 -10.99 -8.80
CA VAL A 102 -1.31 -10.30 -8.00
C VAL A 102 -1.73 -11.21 -6.86
N VAL A 103 -1.68 -10.71 -5.65
CA VAL A 103 -2.18 -11.38 -4.44
C VAL A 103 -3.40 -10.60 -3.96
N GLY A 104 -4.47 -11.28 -3.61
CA GLY A 104 -5.65 -10.64 -3.06
C GLY A 104 -6.74 -11.64 -2.69
N ALA A 105 -7.85 -11.14 -2.17
CA ALA A 105 -9.00 -11.97 -1.82
C ALA A 105 -9.60 -12.73 -3.01
N PRO A 106 -10.37 -13.80 -2.77
CA PRO A 106 -11.15 -14.45 -3.83
C PRO A 106 -12.00 -13.44 -4.59
N GLY A 107 -11.96 -13.49 -5.95
CA GLY A 107 -12.64 -12.56 -6.84
C GLY A 107 -11.76 -11.38 -7.32
N VAL A 108 -10.55 -11.19 -6.78
CA VAL A 108 -9.64 -10.13 -7.22
C VAL A 108 -9.32 -10.21 -8.72
N GLU A 109 -9.08 -11.41 -9.26
CA GLU A 109 -8.83 -11.61 -10.69
C GLU A 109 -10.00 -11.12 -11.55
N GLU A 110 -11.22 -11.56 -11.23
CA GLU A 110 -12.42 -11.18 -11.95
C GLU A 110 -12.62 -9.66 -11.93
N ARG A 111 -12.41 -9.04 -10.78
CA ARG A 111 -12.55 -7.59 -10.62
C ARG A 111 -11.53 -6.83 -11.46
N LEU A 112 -10.26 -7.22 -11.42
CA LEU A 112 -9.20 -6.55 -12.18
C LEU A 112 -9.33 -6.78 -13.69
N ARG A 113 -9.74 -7.98 -14.13
CA ARG A 113 -10.05 -8.26 -15.54
C ARG A 113 -11.21 -7.38 -16.04
N SER A 114 -12.29 -7.28 -15.25
CA SER A 114 -13.43 -6.42 -15.58
C SER A 114 -13.02 -4.95 -15.68
N LEU A 115 -12.19 -4.47 -14.75
CA LEU A 115 -11.66 -3.12 -14.76
C LEU A 115 -10.79 -2.84 -16.00
N CYS A 116 -9.91 -3.77 -16.35
CA CYS A 116 -9.08 -3.66 -17.56
C CYS A 116 -9.92 -3.65 -18.85
N ALA A 117 -10.96 -4.49 -18.92
CA ALA A 117 -11.88 -4.54 -20.05
C ALA A 117 -12.69 -3.24 -20.21
N LEU A 118 -13.08 -2.60 -19.10
CA LEU A 118 -13.74 -1.28 -19.12
C LEU A 118 -12.78 -0.17 -19.54
N ALA A 119 -11.54 -0.19 -19.04
CA ALA A 119 -10.55 0.84 -19.31
C ALA A 119 -9.98 0.77 -20.75
N TYR A 120 -9.63 -0.45 -21.20
CA TYR A 120 -8.98 -0.71 -22.50
C TYR A 120 -9.51 -2.00 -23.11
N PRO A 121 -10.70 -1.98 -23.73
CA PRO A 121 -11.34 -3.19 -24.27
C PRO A 121 -10.44 -3.98 -25.22
N GLY A 122 -10.14 -5.24 -24.86
CA GLY A 122 -9.33 -6.17 -25.65
C GLY A 122 -7.82 -5.90 -25.67
N SER A 123 -7.37 -4.74 -25.19
CA SER A 123 -5.95 -4.34 -25.31
C SER A 123 -5.04 -4.97 -24.26
N LEU A 124 -5.58 -5.37 -23.12
CA LEU A 124 -4.82 -5.88 -21.99
C LEU A 124 -5.02 -7.40 -21.75
N ASP A 125 -5.91 -8.06 -22.50
CA ASP A 125 -6.27 -9.45 -22.25
C ASP A 125 -5.07 -10.39 -22.28
N ALA A 126 -4.23 -10.31 -23.31
CA ALA A 126 -3.03 -11.12 -23.44
C ALA A 126 -1.97 -10.86 -22.34
N LEU A 127 -1.99 -9.68 -21.73
CA LEU A 127 -1.13 -9.37 -20.58
C LEU A 127 -1.69 -9.95 -19.30
N LEU A 128 -3.01 -9.84 -19.11
CA LEU A 128 -3.70 -10.43 -17.97
C LEU A 128 -3.55 -11.95 -17.91
N ASP A 129 -3.44 -12.62 -19.09
CA ASP A 129 -3.18 -14.05 -19.17
C ASP A 129 -1.74 -14.43 -18.74
N GLN A 130 -0.84 -13.47 -18.66
CA GLN A 130 0.52 -13.65 -18.16
C GLN A 130 0.68 -13.25 -16.67
N VAL A 131 -0.34 -12.63 -16.08
CA VAL A 131 -0.35 -12.29 -14.65
C VAL A 131 -0.74 -13.53 -13.85
N THR A 132 0.05 -13.84 -12.84
CA THR A 132 -0.29 -14.89 -11.87
C THR A 132 -1.20 -14.30 -10.79
N PHE A 133 -2.39 -14.85 -10.60
CA PHE A 133 -3.31 -14.44 -9.53
C PHE A 133 -3.27 -15.47 -8.41
N LEU A 134 -3.03 -15.02 -7.19
CA LEU A 134 -2.98 -15.84 -5.97
C LEU A 134 -4.02 -15.36 -4.97
N THR A 135 -4.79 -16.29 -4.42
CA THR A 135 -5.79 -16.04 -3.38
C THR A 135 -5.50 -16.84 -2.11
N SER A 136 -4.28 -17.38 -1.99
CA SER A 136 -3.86 -18.07 -0.78
C SER A 136 -3.68 -17.09 0.37
N GLN A 137 -4.13 -17.48 1.58
CA GLN A 137 -4.02 -16.65 2.77
C GLN A 137 -2.56 -16.34 3.14
N THR A 138 -1.65 -17.23 2.82
CA THR A 138 -0.22 -17.09 3.09
C THR A 138 0.60 -17.42 1.86
N GLY A 139 1.80 -16.85 1.75
CA GLY A 139 2.73 -17.17 0.67
C GLY A 139 4.10 -16.53 0.85
N MET A 140 4.96 -16.84 -0.10
CA MET A 140 6.30 -16.27 -0.20
C MET A 140 6.33 -15.18 -1.29
N LEU A 141 7.11 -14.14 -1.05
CA LEU A 141 7.43 -13.09 -2.01
C LEU A 141 8.93 -13.12 -2.32
N GLU A 142 9.35 -12.49 -3.41
CA GLU A 142 10.77 -12.31 -3.71
C GLU A 142 11.46 -11.50 -2.60
N GLY A 143 12.78 -11.54 -2.54
CA GLY A 143 13.58 -10.75 -1.60
C GLY A 143 13.54 -11.25 -0.16
N GLY A 144 12.99 -12.44 0.12
CA GLY A 144 12.99 -13.01 1.48
C GLY A 144 11.76 -12.66 2.32
N TRP A 145 10.74 -12.12 1.72
CA TRP A 145 9.48 -11.82 2.38
C TRP A 145 8.49 -12.99 2.35
N THR A 146 7.65 -13.05 3.36
CA THR A 146 6.42 -13.83 3.39
C THR A 146 5.24 -12.89 3.66
N TYR A 147 4.06 -13.27 3.19
CA TYR A 147 2.83 -12.57 3.53
C TYR A 147 1.80 -13.49 4.21
N GLU A 148 0.98 -12.87 5.02
CA GLU A 148 -0.23 -13.44 5.58
C GLU A 148 -1.36 -12.42 5.43
N MET A 149 -2.46 -12.78 4.74
CA MET A 149 -3.68 -11.99 4.65
C MET A 149 -4.57 -12.26 5.86
N PHE A 150 -5.19 -11.22 6.40
CA PHE A 150 -6.19 -11.32 7.44
C PHE A 150 -7.38 -10.41 7.13
N GLU A 151 -8.59 -10.86 7.46
CA GLU A 151 -9.81 -10.08 7.26
C GLU A 151 -9.80 -8.82 8.14
N VAL A 152 -10.34 -7.71 7.61
CA VAL A 152 -10.50 -6.45 8.34
C VAL A 152 -11.93 -5.95 8.25
N HIS A 153 -12.27 -4.94 9.04
CA HIS A 153 -13.61 -4.40 9.12
C HIS A 153 -13.78 -3.16 8.22
N HIS A 154 -14.24 -3.40 7.01
CA HIS A 154 -14.55 -2.37 6.02
C HIS A 154 -15.78 -2.78 5.20
N ASP A 155 -15.94 -2.33 3.96
CA ASP A 155 -17.03 -2.73 3.07
C ASP A 155 -16.91 -4.22 2.66
N ALA A 156 -17.75 -5.08 3.22
CA ALA A 156 -17.75 -6.51 2.95
C ALA A 156 -17.93 -6.87 1.47
N ALA A 157 -18.52 -5.99 0.64
CA ALA A 157 -18.67 -6.21 -0.79
C ALA A 157 -17.32 -6.19 -1.54
N THR A 158 -16.28 -5.65 -0.94
CA THR A 158 -14.93 -5.55 -1.51
C THR A 158 -13.97 -6.62 -0.98
N VAL A 159 -14.44 -7.49 -0.08
CA VAL A 159 -13.68 -8.55 0.59
C VAL A 159 -12.35 -8.01 1.18
N PRO A 160 -12.42 -7.08 2.15
CA PRO A 160 -11.28 -6.30 2.60
C PRO A 160 -10.33 -7.13 3.46
N HIS A 161 -9.02 -6.94 3.23
CA HIS A 161 -7.93 -7.63 3.94
C HIS A 161 -6.79 -6.68 4.27
N GLY A 162 -6.13 -6.92 5.41
CA GLY A 162 -4.80 -6.44 5.69
C GLY A 162 -3.74 -7.49 5.37
N TYR A 163 -2.48 -7.08 5.42
CA TYR A 163 -1.32 -7.94 5.21
C TYR A 163 -0.34 -7.82 6.35
N THR A 164 0.10 -8.96 6.88
CA THR A 164 1.33 -9.07 7.68
C THR A 164 2.45 -9.52 6.76
N LEU A 165 3.49 -8.72 6.65
CA LEU A 165 4.71 -9.04 5.89
C LEU A 165 5.85 -9.33 6.87
N ARG A 166 6.60 -10.42 6.66
CA ARG A 166 7.75 -10.80 7.49
C ARG A 166 8.95 -11.09 6.60
N HIS A 167 10.08 -10.47 6.91
CA HIS A 167 11.34 -10.70 6.22
C HIS A 167 12.21 -11.69 6.98
N VAL A 168 13.06 -12.42 6.26
CA VAL A 168 14.02 -13.39 6.87
C VAL A 168 15.00 -12.74 7.84
N ASP A 169 15.28 -11.44 7.71
CA ASP A 169 16.14 -10.67 8.62
C ASP A 169 15.43 -10.17 9.89
N GLY A 170 14.19 -10.60 10.11
CA GLY A 170 13.42 -10.27 11.30
C GLY A 170 12.51 -9.03 11.19
N ALA A 171 12.59 -8.26 10.10
CA ALA A 171 11.66 -7.16 9.86
C ALA A 171 10.22 -7.65 9.76
N SER A 172 9.29 -6.94 10.39
CA SER A 172 7.86 -7.19 10.26
C SER A 172 7.09 -5.90 10.01
N VAL A 173 6.13 -5.96 9.09
CA VAL A 173 5.24 -4.86 8.73
C VAL A 173 3.80 -5.36 8.69
N VAL A 174 2.89 -4.62 9.30
CA VAL A 174 1.45 -4.80 9.12
C VAL A 174 0.92 -3.63 8.29
N HIS A 175 0.20 -3.93 7.22
CA HIS A 175 -0.55 -2.94 6.45
C HIS A 175 -2.04 -3.25 6.58
N GLY A 176 -2.80 -2.33 7.18
CA GLY A 176 -4.21 -2.55 7.47
C GLY A 176 -5.10 -2.57 6.22
N GLY A 177 -4.70 -1.89 5.14
CA GLY A 177 -5.66 -1.46 4.14
C GLY A 177 -6.65 -0.49 4.77
N ASP A 178 -7.85 -0.40 4.20
CA ASP A 178 -8.94 0.34 4.81
C ASP A 178 -9.66 -0.52 5.85
N THR A 179 -9.75 -0.01 7.05
CA THR A 179 -10.40 -0.71 8.17
C THR A 179 -10.76 0.23 9.30
N GLY A 180 -11.92 -0.01 9.90
CA GLY A 180 -12.18 0.48 11.24
C GLY A 180 -11.54 -0.40 12.31
N PRO A 181 -11.67 -0.02 13.59
CA PRO A 181 -11.17 -0.82 14.72
C PRO A 181 -11.76 -2.24 14.70
N CYS A 182 -10.89 -3.25 14.65
CA CYS A 182 -11.32 -4.66 14.71
C CYS A 182 -10.25 -5.55 15.35
N ALA A 183 -10.69 -6.67 15.91
CA ALA A 183 -9.84 -7.57 16.68
C ALA A 183 -8.75 -8.25 15.83
N SER A 184 -9.02 -8.55 14.56
CA SER A 184 -8.07 -9.17 13.65
C SER A 184 -6.91 -8.23 13.32
N PHE A 185 -7.21 -6.96 13.04
CA PHE A 185 -6.18 -5.95 12.81
C PHE A 185 -5.35 -5.70 14.07
N GLU A 186 -6.00 -5.50 15.22
CA GLU A 186 -5.27 -5.30 16.48
C GLU A 186 -4.41 -6.51 16.86
N GLY A 187 -4.88 -7.73 16.58
CA GLY A 187 -4.11 -8.95 16.76
C GLY A 187 -2.86 -9.01 15.87
N ALA A 188 -2.95 -8.53 14.63
CA ALA A 188 -1.80 -8.41 13.73
C ALA A 188 -0.80 -7.35 14.22
N VAL A 189 -1.30 -6.19 14.67
CA VAL A 189 -0.50 -5.08 15.22
C VAL A 189 0.35 -5.53 16.41
N ALA A 190 -0.19 -6.38 17.29
CA ALA A 190 0.53 -6.86 18.48
C ALA A 190 1.84 -7.62 18.16
N GLY A 191 2.00 -8.12 16.92
CA GLY A 191 3.21 -8.84 16.47
C GLY A 191 4.07 -8.05 15.48
N ALA A 192 3.76 -6.76 15.24
CA ALA A 192 4.42 -5.93 14.27
C ALA A 192 5.53 -5.06 14.88
N ALA A 193 6.58 -4.77 14.09
CA ALA A 193 7.54 -3.72 14.42
C ALA A 193 7.16 -2.39 13.77
N LEU A 194 6.50 -2.44 12.60
CA LEU A 194 5.91 -1.28 11.91
C LEU A 194 4.47 -1.61 11.52
N THR A 195 3.55 -0.69 11.76
CA THR A 195 2.17 -0.77 11.29
C THR A 195 1.85 0.43 10.40
N VAL A 196 1.42 0.17 9.18
CA VAL A 196 0.83 1.15 8.27
C VAL A 196 -0.67 1.13 8.50
N VAL A 197 -1.18 2.20 9.11
CA VAL A 197 -2.58 2.32 9.56
C VAL A 197 -3.27 3.48 8.84
N GLU A 198 -4.51 3.27 8.44
CA GLU A 198 -5.33 4.32 7.88
C GLU A 198 -5.86 5.28 8.96
N MET A 199 -6.10 6.54 8.58
CA MET A 199 -6.85 7.52 9.34
C MET A 199 -7.80 8.24 8.37
N GLY A 200 -8.79 7.49 7.87
CA GLY A 200 -9.53 7.83 6.67
C GLY A 200 -10.58 8.91 6.85
N VAL A 201 -11.00 9.21 8.08
CA VAL A 201 -12.09 10.16 8.33
C VAL A 201 -11.84 11.03 9.55
N PRO A 202 -12.38 12.29 9.55
CA PRO A 202 -12.33 13.17 10.70
C PRO A 202 -13.14 12.61 11.89
N GLU A 203 -12.86 13.14 13.09
CA GLU A 203 -13.46 12.70 14.34
C GLU A 203 -15.01 12.78 14.36
N TRP A 204 -15.60 13.74 13.63
CA TRP A 204 -17.07 13.93 13.59
C TRP A 204 -17.81 12.97 12.64
N VAL A 205 -17.09 12.14 11.87
CA VAL A 205 -17.73 11.19 10.94
C VAL A 205 -18.11 9.91 11.71
N PRO A 206 -19.40 9.59 11.85
CA PRO A 206 -19.82 8.38 12.54
C PRO A 206 -19.69 7.16 11.61
N THR A 207 -18.58 6.43 11.73
CA THR A 207 -18.32 5.21 10.95
C THR A 207 -17.62 4.17 11.79
N GLU A 208 -17.84 2.90 11.48
CA GLU A 208 -17.08 1.74 11.99
C GLU A 208 -16.11 1.18 10.92
N HIS A 209 -16.14 1.72 9.70
CA HIS A 209 -15.39 1.20 8.55
C HIS A 209 -14.01 1.85 8.35
N HIS A 210 -13.71 2.91 9.08
CA HIS A 210 -12.45 3.64 9.04
C HIS A 210 -12.01 4.04 10.44
N HIS A 211 -10.70 4.18 10.63
CA HIS A 211 -10.14 4.78 11.84
C HIS A 211 -10.29 6.30 11.81
N ARG A 212 -10.70 6.86 12.94
CA ARG A 212 -10.65 8.28 13.26
C ARG A 212 -9.35 8.59 14.00
N PRO A 213 -8.97 9.87 14.19
CA PRO A 213 -7.79 10.24 14.99
C PRO A 213 -7.77 9.61 16.39
N SER A 214 -8.91 9.61 17.11
CA SER A 214 -9.01 8.98 18.43
C SER A 214 -8.81 7.47 18.41
N ASP A 215 -9.24 6.79 17.34
CA ASP A 215 -9.07 5.34 17.19
C ASP A 215 -7.59 4.97 16.97
N VAL A 216 -6.87 5.77 16.16
CA VAL A 216 -5.42 5.60 15.94
C VAL A 216 -4.64 5.84 17.23
N VAL A 217 -4.97 6.92 17.98
CA VAL A 217 -4.35 7.19 19.29
C VAL A 217 -4.56 6.05 20.26
N ALA A 218 -5.80 5.59 20.41
CA ALA A 218 -6.12 4.51 21.34
C ALA A 218 -5.41 3.19 20.95
N LEU A 219 -5.28 2.89 19.65
CA LEU A 219 -4.53 1.72 19.18
C LEU A 219 -3.04 1.85 19.51
N ALA A 220 -2.44 3.00 19.22
CA ALA A 220 -1.02 3.26 19.45
C ALA A 220 -0.64 3.25 20.95
N GLU A 221 -1.51 3.74 21.82
CA GLU A 221 -1.31 3.71 23.27
C GLU A 221 -1.34 2.27 23.83
N ARG A 222 -2.15 1.37 23.23
CA ARG A 222 -2.15 -0.05 23.61
C ARG A 222 -0.93 -0.82 23.14
N HIS A 223 -0.23 -0.28 22.10
CA HIS A 223 0.95 -0.92 21.51
C HIS A 223 2.16 0.02 21.46
N PRO A 224 2.70 0.44 22.62
CA PRO A 224 3.73 1.50 22.71
C PRO A 224 5.06 1.13 22.04
N ASP A 225 5.33 -0.17 21.85
CA ASP A 225 6.56 -0.67 21.22
C ASP A 225 6.45 -0.78 19.69
N VAL A 226 5.27 -0.57 19.11
CA VAL A 226 5.03 -0.60 17.66
C VAL A 226 5.18 0.80 17.08
N ARG A 227 5.87 0.93 15.94
CA ARG A 227 5.87 2.15 15.15
C ARG A 227 4.62 2.20 14.27
N PHE A 228 3.95 3.34 14.23
CA PHE A 228 2.78 3.56 13.39
C PHE A 228 3.07 4.61 12.33
N ALA A 229 2.87 4.24 11.06
CA ALA A 229 2.90 5.14 9.93
C ALA A 229 1.45 5.36 9.45
N VAL A 230 0.93 6.56 9.64
CA VAL A 230 -0.45 6.90 9.24
C VAL A 230 -0.50 7.15 7.74
N THR A 231 -1.40 6.46 7.05
CA THR A 231 -1.70 6.62 5.62
C THR A 231 -3.20 6.78 5.39
N HIS A 232 -3.63 6.80 4.13
CA HIS A 232 -5.06 6.89 3.75
C HIS A 232 -5.79 7.97 4.57
N THR A 233 -5.14 9.14 4.71
CA THR A 233 -5.64 10.21 5.57
C THR A 233 -6.49 11.21 4.80
N PHE A 234 -7.42 11.83 5.49
CA PHE A 234 -8.21 12.98 5.03
C PHE A 234 -7.49 14.32 5.15
N VAL A 235 -6.30 14.36 5.79
CA VAL A 235 -5.58 15.57 6.15
C VAL A 235 -4.76 16.10 4.97
N ASP A 236 -4.88 17.40 4.67
CA ASP A 236 -4.04 18.10 3.68
C ASP A 236 -2.56 18.09 4.09
N ASP A 237 -1.65 17.98 3.11
CA ASP A 237 -0.20 17.91 3.33
C ASP A 237 0.51 19.25 3.05
N ASP A 238 0.01 20.05 2.12
CA ASP A 238 0.68 21.26 1.63
C ASP A 238 0.28 22.56 2.35
N GLY A 239 -0.20 22.44 3.61
CA GLY A 239 -0.49 23.55 4.50
C GLY A 239 -1.82 24.27 4.22
N PRO A 240 -2.07 25.41 4.89
CA PRO A 240 -3.35 26.09 4.85
C PRO A 240 -3.69 26.61 3.47
N GLY A 241 -4.91 26.39 3.03
CA GLY A 241 -5.48 26.83 1.77
C GLY A 241 -6.95 27.18 1.94
N PRO A 242 -7.67 27.53 0.86
CA PRO A 242 -9.07 27.93 0.94
C PRO A 242 -9.98 26.81 1.49
N VAL A 243 -9.57 25.57 1.35
CA VAL A 243 -10.23 24.40 1.97
C VAL A 243 -9.12 23.56 2.59
N THR A 244 -8.79 23.83 3.82
CA THR A 244 -7.79 23.06 4.58
C THR A 244 -8.51 22.18 5.57
N VAL A 245 -8.20 20.89 5.54
CA VAL A 245 -8.65 19.92 6.53
C VAL A 245 -7.47 19.52 7.39
N THR A 246 -7.59 19.73 8.67
CA THR A 246 -6.58 19.37 9.67
C THR A 246 -7.05 18.18 10.48
N ALA A 247 -6.12 17.40 11.03
CA ALA A 247 -6.46 16.42 12.03
C ALA A 247 -6.96 17.14 13.30
N ASP A 248 -8.14 16.76 13.76
CA ASP A 248 -8.61 17.20 15.06
C ASP A 248 -7.84 16.50 16.19
N GLU A 249 -7.79 17.18 17.34
CA GLU A 249 -7.26 16.59 18.57
C GLU A 249 -7.96 15.24 18.90
N PRO A 250 -7.29 14.25 19.46
CA PRO A 250 -6.16 14.30 20.39
C PRO A 250 -4.78 14.32 19.72
N PRO A 251 -3.74 14.82 20.42
CA PRO A 251 -2.38 14.80 19.89
C PRO A 251 -1.90 13.36 19.71
N MET A 252 -1.19 13.11 18.61
CA MET A 252 -0.66 11.78 18.29
C MET A 252 0.43 11.37 19.28
N PRO A 253 0.43 10.11 19.77
CA PRO A 253 1.51 9.55 20.58
C PRO A 253 2.86 9.55 19.86
N ALA A 254 3.95 9.50 20.62
CA ALA A 254 5.31 9.57 20.07
C ALA A 254 5.70 8.43 19.11
N ASN A 255 5.01 7.31 19.18
CA ASN A 255 5.19 6.17 18.28
C ASN A 255 4.33 6.26 17.00
N VAL A 256 3.57 7.35 16.81
CA VAL A 256 2.76 7.61 15.61
C VAL A 256 3.40 8.69 14.76
N HIS A 257 3.60 8.39 13.48
CA HIS A 257 4.04 9.33 12.46
C HIS A 257 2.90 9.59 11.46
N LEU A 258 2.48 10.85 11.31
CA LEU A 258 1.57 11.27 10.26
C LEU A 258 2.37 11.38 8.97
N SER A 259 2.23 10.39 8.09
CA SER A 259 3.09 10.26 6.93
C SER A 259 2.72 11.24 5.82
N SER A 260 3.73 11.63 5.06
CA SER A 260 3.62 12.37 3.80
C SER A 260 4.02 11.47 2.62
N ASP A 261 3.59 11.86 1.42
CA ASP A 261 3.95 11.14 0.19
C ASP A 261 5.46 11.14 -0.04
N GLY A 262 6.06 9.97 -0.11
CA GLY A 262 7.49 9.76 -0.27
C GLY A 262 8.23 9.44 1.01
N ASP A 263 7.56 9.45 2.17
CA ASP A 263 8.15 8.95 3.41
C ASP A 263 8.56 7.49 3.25
N ALA A 264 9.73 7.16 3.78
CA ALA A 264 10.30 5.83 3.68
C ALA A 264 10.82 5.35 5.02
N TRP A 265 10.57 4.08 5.29
CA TRP A 265 11.03 3.38 6.49
C TRP A 265 12.06 2.33 6.10
N GLU A 266 13.14 2.23 6.85
CA GLU A 266 14.18 1.22 6.64
C GLU A 266 14.44 0.45 7.94
N TRP A 267 14.61 -0.88 7.80
CA TRP A 267 14.94 -1.78 8.90
C TRP A 267 16.45 -1.84 9.09
N ASP A 268 16.94 -1.45 10.26
CA ASP A 268 18.39 -1.45 10.57
C ASP A 268 18.92 -2.78 11.13
N GLY A 269 18.07 -3.79 11.21
CA GLY A 269 18.34 -5.10 11.85
C GLY A 269 17.71 -5.24 13.24
N THR A 270 17.20 -4.15 13.83
CA THR A 270 16.60 -4.12 15.15
C THR A 270 15.30 -3.35 15.24
N GLU A 271 15.20 -2.23 14.51
CA GLU A 271 13.99 -1.39 14.49
C GLU A 271 13.79 -0.72 13.13
N TRP A 272 12.58 -0.23 12.89
CA TRP A 272 12.25 0.59 11.75
C TRP A 272 12.56 2.05 12.03
N THR A 273 13.31 2.69 11.14
CA THR A 273 13.65 4.11 11.19
C THR A 273 13.08 4.84 9.98
N LEU A 274 12.48 6.01 10.21
CA LEU A 274 12.04 6.91 9.16
C LEU A 274 13.27 7.57 8.52
N LEU A 275 13.40 7.45 7.20
CA LEU A 275 14.45 8.12 6.45
C LEU A 275 14.08 9.59 6.24
N GLN A 276 15.03 10.48 6.48
CA GLN A 276 14.89 11.92 6.29
C GLN A 276 15.28 12.36 4.88
#